data_8c7a388d6990a3d5e67d9fec375df210
#
_entry.id   8c7a388d6990a3d5e67d9fec375df210
#
_cell.length_a   1.000
_cell.length_b   1.000
_cell.length_c   1.000
_cell.angle_alpha   90.00
_cell.angle_beta   90.00
_cell.angle_gamma   90.00
#
_symmetry.space_group_name_H-M   'P 1'
#
loop_
_entity.id
_entity.type
_entity.pdbx_description
1 polymer ?
#
loop_
_entity_poly.entity_id
_entity_poly.type
_entity_poly.pdbx_seq_one_letter_code
_entity_poly.pdbx_strand_id
1 'polypeptide(L)'
;MSAVGSSGTASGTASGIVARSPATPADVALPDPASVLNAHSIEEIEGWMSRYPDDRKESAVLAALSIAQHQNRGWLSTELMDAVAAKLEMPPIAVYEVASFYSMFETRPVGRHCVAICTNISCMLMGSDSIVEHVEGKFGIRLGESTPDGRIFLKVEEECLAACAGGPMMQVNHVYHTDLTADKVDGILDALD
;
A
#
# COMPACT_ATOMS: atom_id res chain seq x y z
N MET A 1 -17.16 15.88 70.99
CA MET A 1 -16.32 17.02 70.57
C MET A 1 -15.77 16.63 69.28
N SER A 2 -16.36 17.15 68.19
CA SER A 2 -15.83 18.11 67.21
C SER A 2 -14.75 17.48 66.30
N ALA A 3 -14.75 17.55 65.01
CA ALA A 3 -15.44 18.40 64.06
C ALA A 3 -15.40 17.75 62.68
N VAL A 4 -16.34 18.13 61.86
CA VAL A 4 -16.54 17.92 60.44
C VAL A 4 -15.41 18.53 59.63
N GLY A 5 -14.93 17.80 58.59
CA GLY A 5 -14.01 18.29 57.59
C GLY A 5 -14.57 18.00 56.20
N SER A 6 -14.89 19.05 55.49
CA SER A 6 -15.62 19.15 54.22
C SER A 6 -14.98 18.46 53.04
N SER A 7 -15.83 17.85 52.21
CA SER A 7 -15.59 17.33 50.89
C SER A 7 -15.28 18.45 49.87
N GLY A 8 -14.09 18.43 49.29
CA GLY A 8 -13.77 19.21 48.12
C GLY A 8 -13.90 18.36 46.85
N THR A 9 -14.96 18.61 46.09
CA THR A 9 -15.12 18.07 44.74
C THR A 9 -14.21 18.81 43.80
N ALA A 10 -13.12 18.19 43.38
CA ALA A 10 -12.28 18.69 42.27
C ALA A 10 -12.92 18.31 40.92
N SER A 11 -13.55 19.27 40.30
CA SER A 11 -13.97 19.21 38.90
C SER A 11 -12.72 19.23 38.01
N GLY A 12 -12.31 18.05 37.55
CA GLY A 12 -11.27 17.91 36.55
C GLY A 12 -11.87 18.22 35.18
N THR A 13 -11.60 19.41 34.67
CA THR A 13 -11.80 19.72 33.26
C THR A 13 -10.87 18.87 32.43
N ALA A 14 -11.42 17.89 31.70
CA ALA A 14 -10.72 17.15 30.68
C ALA A 14 -10.31 18.16 29.59
N SER A 15 -9.03 18.51 29.56
CA SER A 15 -8.43 19.26 28.48
C SER A 15 -8.43 18.35 27.24
N GLY A 16 -9.37 18.62 26.35
CA GLY A 16 -9.42 17.96 25.05
C GLY A 16 -8.15 18.29 24.28
N ILE A 17 -7.34 17.29 24.04
CA ILE A 17 -6.25 17.37 23.05
C ILE A 17 -6.93 17.48 21.71
N VAL A 18 -7.19 18.69 21.24
CA VAL A 18 -7.51 18.97 19.85
C VAL A 18 -6.24 18.68 19.08
N ALA A 19 -6.19 17.53 18.42
CA ALA A 19 -5.15 17.26 17.44
C ALA A 19 -5.22 18.35 16.38
N ARG A 20 -4.30 19.32 16.44
CA ARG A 20 -4.11 20.27 15.36
C ARG A 20 -3.63 19.47 14.14
N SER A 21 -4.43 19.41 13.09
CA SER A 21 -3.93 19.08 11.77
C SER A 21 -2.70 19.96 11.49
N PRO A 22 -1.56 19.37 11.07
CA PRO A 22 -0.42 20.18 10.69
C PRO A 22 -0.86 21.16 9.60
N ALA A 23 -0.53 22.43 9.79
CA ALA A 23 -0.81 23.46 8.80
C ALA A 23 -0.15 23.05 7.49
N THR A 24 -0.94 22.94 6.43
CA THR A 24 -0.43 22.76 5.06
C THR A 24 0.56 23.89 4.79
N PRO A 25 1.79 23.62 4.32
CA PRO A 25 2.67 24.68 3.83
C PRO A 25 1.94 25.41 2.70
N ALA A 26 1.72 26.70 2.87
CA ALA A 26 0.80 27.50 2.06
C ALA A 26 1.26 27.78 0.61
N ASP A 27 2.34 27.13 0.11
CA ASP A 27 3.02 27.55 -1.12
C ASP A 27 3.29 26.45 -2.15
N VAL A 28 2.80 25.21 -1.98
CA VAL A 28 2.92 24.20 -3.04
C VAL A 28 1.59 24.11 -3.77
N ALA A 29 1.54 24.67 -4.99
CA ALA A 29 0.38 24.51 -5.87
C ALA A 29 0.28 23.02 -6.27
N LEU A 30 -0.74 22.34 -5.76
CA LEU A 30 -1.03 20.97 -6.14
C LEU A 30 -1.56 20.92 -7.58
N PRO A 31 -1.28 19.83 -8.33
CA PRO A 31 -1.83 19.66 -9.66
C PRO A 31 -3.36 19.55 -9.61
N ASP A 32 -4.01 19.96 -10.70
CA ASP A 32 -5.42 19.61 -10.89
C ASP A 32 -5.52 18.06 -11.01
N PRO A 33 -6.29 17.39 -10.14
CA PRO A 33 -6.45 15.94 -10.20
C PRO A 33 -6.84 15.43 -11.59
N ALA A 34 -7.69 16.18 -12.32
CA ALA A 34 -8.13 15.80 -13.65
C ALA A 34 -7.05 15.89 -14.73
N SER A 35 -5.93 16.56 -14.46
CA SER A 35 -4.79 16.61 -15.37
C SER A 35 -3.86 15.41 -15.25
N VAL A 36 -3.92 14.69 -14.12
CA VAL A 36 -3.00 13.59 -13.76
C VAL A 36 -3.74 12.25 -13.69
N LEU A 37 -4.90 12.23 -13.01
CA LEU A 37 -5.76 11.06 -12.91
C LEU A 37 -6.72 11.00 -14.10
N ASN A 38 -6.87 9.83 -14.69
CA ASN A 38 -7.86 9.64 -15.74
C ASN A 38 -9.30 9.65 -15.20
N ALA A 39 -10.30 9.82 -16.07
CA ALA A 39 -11.70 9.94 -15.68
C ALA A 39 -12.21 8.71 -14.89
N HIS A 40 -11.78 7.50 -15.27
CA HIS A 40 -12.15 6.27 -14.59
C HIS A 40 -11.61 6.23 -13.17
N SER A 41 -10.32 6.56 -12.99
CA SER A 41 -9.71 6.62 -11.65
C SER A 41 -10.38 7.66 -10.76
N ILE A 42 -10.76 8.82 -11.30
CA ILE A 42 -11.49 9.85 -10.56
C ILE A 42 -12.84 9.31 -10.08
N GLU A 43 -13.61 8.68 -10.98
CA GLU A 43 -14.93 8.10 -10.67
C GLU A 43 -14.82 7.03 -9.57
N GLU A 44 -13.85 6.14 -9.67
CA GLU A 44 -13.60 5.12 -8.63
C GLU A 44 -13.23 5.73 -7.28
N ILE A 45 -12.34 6.75 -7.27
CA ILE A 45 -11.95 7.46 -6.05
C ILE A 45 -13.16 8.14 -5.41
N GLU A 46 -14.01 8.81 -6.21
CA GLU A 46 -15.25 9.42 -5.73
C GLU A 46 -16.22 8.39 -5.15
N GLY A 47 -16.30 7.22 -5.79
CA GLY A 47 -17.06 6.09 -5.28
C GLY A 47 -16.58 5.61 -3.92
N TRP A 48 -15.26 5.63 -3.66
CA TRP A 48 -14.71 5.34 -2.34
C TRP A 48 -14.97 6.46 -1.34
N MET A 49 -14.77 7.71 -1.73
CA MET A 49 -15.02 8.88 -0.88
C MET A 49 -16.48 8.92 -0.39
N SER A 50 -17.44 8.54 -1.24
CA SER A 50 -18.87 8.54 -0.90
C SER A 50 -19.25 7.52 0.20
N ARG A 51 -18.36 6.58 0.55
CA ARG A 51 -18.58 5.61 1.62
C ARG A 51 -18.28 6.15 3.01
N TYR A 52 -17.66 7.33 3.09
CA TYR A 52 -17.27 7.99 4.32
C TYR A 52 -18.06 9.28 4.53
N PRO A 53 -18.21 9.76 5.77
CA PRO A 53 -18.77 11.08 6.03
C PRO A 53 -17.99 12.19 5.32
N ASP A 54 -18.65 13.30 4.98
CA ASP A 54 -18.06 14.40 4.22
C ASP A 54 -16.83 15.02 4.89
N ASP A 55 -16.74 14.97 6.20
CA ASP A 55 -15.61 15.44 7.01
C ASP A 55 -14.51 14.37 7.21
N ARG A 56 -14.60 13.22 6.51
CA ARG A 56 -13.69 12.07 6.62
C ARG A 56 -13.24 11.52 5.27
N LYS A 57 -13.15 12.36 4.26
CA LYS A 57 -12.73 11.97 2.90
C LYS A 57 -11.32 11.38 2.86
N GLU A 58 -10.44 11.81 3.77
CA GLU A 58 -9.10 11.28 3.95
C GLU A 58 -9.06 9.77 4.21
N SER A 59 -10.15 9.19 4.72
CA SER A 59 -10.24 7.74 4.93
C SER A 59 -10.21 6.92 3.63
N ALA A 60 -10.43 7.55 2.48
CA ALA A 60 -10.32 6.91 1.17
C ALA A 60 -8.86 6.83 0.64
N VAL A 61 -7.85 7.32 1.37
CA VAL A 61 -6.48 7.48 0.87
C VAL A 61 -5.85 6.18 0.39
N LEU A 62 -6.05 5.07 1.10
CA LEU A 62 -5.51 3.76 0.69
C LEU A 62 -6.11 3.30 -0.65
N ALA A 63 -7.42 3.43 -0.81
CA ALA A 63 -8.10 3.09 -2.04
C ALA A 63 -7.67 4.01 -3.20
N ALA A 64 -7.58 5.32 -2.94
CA ALA A 64 -7.17 6.30 -3.93
C ALA A 64 -5.73 6.06 -4.43
N LEU A 65 -4.80 5.76 -3.51
CA LEU A 65 -3.42 5.40 -3.87
C LEU A 65 -3.36 4.10 -4.67
N SER A 66 -4.14 3.09 -4.29
CA SER A 66 -4.21 1.83 -5.03
C SER A 66 -4.71 2.03 -6.47
N ILE A 67 -5.77 2.83 -6.65
CA ILE A 67 -6.31 3.17 -7.98
C ILE A 67 -5.27 3.94 -8.81
N ALA A 68 -4.62 4.94 -8.22
CA ALA A 68 -3.58 5.71 -8.88
C ALA A 68 -2.36 4.85 -9.27
N GLN A 69 -1.96 3.91 -8.40
CA GLN A 69 -0.90 2.94 -8.69
C GLN A 69 -1.24 2.03 -9.86
N HIS A 70 -2.47 1.51 -9.92
CA HIS A 70 -2.94 0.71 -11.05
C HIS A 70 -2.95 1.49 -12.36
N GLN A 71 -3.40 2.74 -12.35
CA GLN A 71 -3.35 3.62 -13.51
C GLN A 71 -1.93 3.76 -14.06
N ASN A 72 -0.92 3.79 -13.19
CA ASN A 72 0.48 4.00 -13.52
C ASN A 72 1.32 2.72 -13.57
N ARG A 73 0.71 1.61 -13.94
CA ARG A 73 1.41 0.33 -14.15
C ARG A 73 2.16 -0.17 -12.92
N GLY A 74 1.55 -0.05 -11.74
CA GLY A 74 2.03 -0.67 -10.52
C GLY A 74 2.93 0.19 -9.61
N TRP A 75 3.09 1.49 -9.90
CA TRP A 75 3.86 2.38 -9.03
C TRP A 75 3.27 3.80 -8.93
N LEU A 76 3.64 4.52 -7.88
CA LEU A 76 3.19 5.87 -7.58
C LEU A 76 4.30 6.89 -7.86
N SER A 77 4.08 7.78 -8.83
CA SER A 77 4.92 8.97 -8.99
C SER A 77 4.55 10.04 -7.96
N THR A 78 5.48 10.97 -7.70
CA THR A 78 5.20 12.14 -6.85
C THR A 78 3.98 12.90 -7.33
N GLU A 79 3.86 13.10 -8.64
CA GLU A 79 2.74 13.81 -9.27
C GLU A 79 1.38 13.11 -9.02
N LEU A 80 1.35 11.77 -9.06
CA LEU A 80 0.15 11.01 -8.73
C LEU A 80 -0.22 11.12 -7.25
N MET A 81 0.76 11.07 -6.35
CA MET A 81 0.52 11.25 -4.93
C MET A 81 0.01 12.67 -4.62
N ASP A 82 0.54 13.69 -5.29
CA ASP A 82 0.07 15.06 -5.19
C ASP A 82 -1.36 15.23 -5.72
N ALA A 83 -1.69 14.56 -6.84
CA ALA A 83 -3.05 14.56 -7.38
C ALA A 83 -4.06 13.87 -6.44
N VAL A 84 -3.66 12.77 -5.78
CA VAL A 84 -4.46 12.12 -4.73
C VAL A 84 -4.64 13.04 -3.54
N ALA A 85 -3.58 13.74 -3.10
CA ALA A 85 -3.64 14.72 -2.02
C ALA A 85 -4.63 15.85 -2.33
N ALA A 86 -4.56 16.41 -3.55
CA ALA A 86 -5.49 17.43 -4.02
C ALA A 86 -6.94 16.92 -4.06
N LYS A 87 -7.16 15.68 -4.55
CA LYS A 87 -8.50 15.08 -4.67
C LYS A 87 -9.16 14.83 -3.31
N LEU A 88 -8.37 14.42 -2.31
CA LEU A 88 -8.85 14.12 -0.96
C LEU A 88 -8.77 15.32 -0.01
N GLU A 89 -8.31 16.48 -0.48
CA GLU A 89 -8.11 17.68 0.33
C GLU A 89 -7.14 17.43 1.52
N MET A 90 -6.12 16.59 1.29
CA MET A 90 -5.11 16.21 2.28
C MET A 90 -3.79 16.98 2.07
N PRO A 91 -3.01 17.19 3.14
CA PRO A 91 -1.63 17.63 2.98
C PRO A 91 -0.81 16.59 2.20
N PRO A 92 0.00 16.98 1.18
CA PRO A 92 0.81 16.04 0.40
C PRO A 92 1.67 15.12 1.25
N ILE A 93 2.26 15.66 2.31
CA ILE A 93 3.11 14.87 3.22
C ILE A 93 2.35 13.70 3.86
N ALA A 94 1.07 13.88 4.21
CA ALA A 94 0.25 12.82 4.80
C ALA A 94 -0.01 11.68 3.79
N VAL A 95 -0.15 12.01 2.51
CA VAL A 95 -0.28 11.01 1.44
C VAL A 95 1.05 10.28 1.23
N TYR A 96 2.18 10.99 1.26
CA TYR A 96 3.52 10.39 1.17
C TYR A 96 3.84 9.47 2.35
N GLU A 97 3.42 9.84 3.56
CA GLU A 97 3.54 8.99 4.75
C GLU A 97 2.80 7.67 4.55
N VAL A 98 1.56 7.70 4.05
CA VAL A 98 0.78 6.49 3.76
C VAL A 98 1.45 5.67 2.66
N ALA A 99 1.84 6.29 1.55
CA ALA A 99 2.46 5.61 0.41
C ALA A 99 3.81 4.96 0.77
N SER A 100 4.57 5.55 1.69
CA SER A 100 5.86 5.01 2.13
C SER A 100 5.74 4.00 3.27
N PHE A 101 4.66 4.05 4.04
CA PHE A 101 4.45 3.16 5.18
C PHE A 101 3.94 1.77 4.75
N TYR A 102 3.01 1.72 3.79
CA TYR A 102 2.39 0.46 3.40
C TYR A 102 3.17 -0.24 2.29
N SER A 103 3.59 -1.48 2.55
CA SER A 103 4.40 -2.30 1.65
C SER A 103 3.71 -2.60 0.30
N MET A 104 2.38 -2.45 0.21
CA MET A 104 1.65 -2.64 -1.05
C MET A 104 1.89 -1.53 -2.09
N PHE A 105 2.47 -0.41 -1.69
CA PHE A 105 2.73 0.71 -2.59
C PHE A 105 4.20 0.75 -3.02
N GLU A 106 4.40 0.94 -4.32
CA GLU A 106 5.71 1.13 -4.91
C GLU A 106 5.89 2.60 -5.31
N THR A 107 6.89 3.27 -4.76
CA THR A 107 7.15 4.71 -5.03
C THR A 107 8.22 4.94 -6.10
N ARG A 108 8.59 3.90 -6.83
CA ARG A 108 9.55 3.89 -7.93
C ARG A 108 9.05 3.01 -9.07
N PRO A 109 9.50 3.23 -10.31
CA PRO A 109 9.14 2.37 -11.42
C PRO A 109 9.50 0.91 -11.17
N VAL A 110 8.56 0.01 -11.45
CA VAL A 110 8.70 -1.44 -11.29
C VAL A 110 8.31 -2.17 -12.58
N GLY A 111 8.60 -3.46 -12.66
CA GLY A 111 8.19 -4.32 -13.78
C GLY A 111 6.66 -4.43 -13.88
N ARG A 112 6.18 -4.79 -15.09
CA ARG A 112 4.73 -4.89 -15.40
C ARG A 112 3.99 -5.88 -14.52
N HIS A 113 4.64 -7.00 -14.21
CA HIS A 113 4.06 -8.06 -13.40
C HIS A 113 4.73 -8.06 -12.03
N CYS A 114 3.95 -7.74 -11.00
CA CYS A 114 4.40 -7.80 -9.63
C CYS A 114 4.26 -9.25 -9.12
N VAL A 115 5.39 -9.85 -8.76
CA VAL A 115 5.49 -11.21 -8.20
C VAL A 115 5.93 -11.10 -6.75
N ALA A 116 5.02 -11.41 -5.82
CA ALA A 116 5.28 -11.45 -4.39
C ALA A 116 5.27 -12.91 -3.91
N ILE A 117 6.40 -13.40 -3.42
CA ILE A 117 6.51 -14.75 -2.86
C ILE A 117 6.43 -14.63 -1.34
N CYS A 118 5.48 -15.31 -0.72
CA CYS A 118 5.35 -15.30 0.72
C CYS A 118 6.50 -16.06 1.38
N THR A 119 7.28 -15.35 2.19
CA THR A 119 8.41 -15.91 2.97
C THR A 119 8.12 -16.00 4.46
N ASN A 120 6.87 -15.77 4.87
CA ASN A 120 6.47 -15.82 6.27
C ASN A 120 6.50 -17.26 6.80
N ILE A 121 6.53 -17.43 8.11
CA ILE A 121 6.88 -18.67 8.82
C ILE A 121 6.28 -19.94 8.19
N SER A 122 4.98 -19.96 7.90
CA SER A 122 4.34 -21.16 7.33
C SER A 122 4.89 -21.52 5.94
N CYS A 123 5.04 -20.53 5.06
CA CYS A 123 5.58 -20.73 3.71
C CYS A 123 7.08 -21.08 3.75
N MET A 124 7.83 -20.45 4.65
CA MET A 124 9.25 -20.76 4.89
C MET A 124 9.43 -22.23 5.29
N LEU A 125 8.66 -22.73 6.26
CA LEU A 125 8.68 -24.13 6.69
C LEU A 125 8.27 -25.10 5.58
N MET A 126 7.50 -24.63 4.59
CA MET A 126 7.07 -25.40 3.43
C MET A 126 8.00 -25.20 2.20
N GLY A 127 9.12 -24.50 2.35
CA GLY A 127 10.17 -24.40 1.34
C GLY A 127 10.10 -23.18 0.45
N SER A 128 9.46 -22.07 0.87
CA SER A 128 9.39 -20.84 0.06
C SER A 128 10.77 -20.24 -0.26
N ASP A 129 11.75 -20.42 0.62
CA ASP A 129 13.11 -19.92 0.37
C ASP A 129 13.72 -20.55 -0.90
N SER A 130 13.49 -21.85 -1.12
CA SER A 130 13.91 -22.53 -2.35
C SER A 130 13.20 -22.01 -3.59
N ILE A 131 11.95 -21.57 -3.46
CA ILE A 131 11.20 -20.93 -4.56
C ILE A 131 11.79 -19.55 -4.87
N VAL A 132 12.12 -18.76 -3.85
CA VAL A 132 12.79 -17.47 -4.03
C VAL A 132 14.14 -17.64 -4.74
N GLU A 133 15.00 -18.54 -4.25
CA GLU A 133 16.30 -18.85 -4.87
C GLU A 133 16.15 -19.30 -6.33
N HIS A 134 15.15 -20.12 -6.62
CA HIS A 134 14.84 -20.57 -7.97
C HIS A 134 14.49 -19.41 -8.90
N VAL A 135 13.59 -18.51 -8.47
CA VAL A 135 13.17 -17.34 -9.26
C VAL A 135 14.31 -16.35 -9.46
N GLU A 136 15.06 -16.06 -8.40
CA GLU A 136 16.27 -15.21 -8.47
C GLU A 136 17.28 -15.77 -9.50
N GLY A 137 17.55 -17.07 -9.42
CA GLY A 137 18.47 -17.75 -10.33
C GLY A 137 17.99 -17.77 -11.78
N LYS A 138 16.68 -18.00 -11.99
CA LYS A 138 16.07 -18.05 -13.33
C LYS A 138 16.11 -16.69 -14.05
N PHE A 139 15.79 -15.62 -13.37
CA PHE A 139 15.67 -14.29 -13.96
C PHE A 139 16.92 -13.41 -13.76
N GLY A 140 17.88 -13.84 -12.94
CA GLY A 140 19.10 -13.08 -12.65
C GLY A 140 18.85 -11.79 -11.88
N ILE A 141 17.80 -11.76 -11.07
CA ILE A 141 17.39 -10.60 -10.23
C ILE A 141 17.32 -11.02 -8.78
N ARG A 142 17.27 -10.03 -7.89
CA ARG A 142 17.07 -10.23 -6.45
C ARG A 142 15.68 -9.74 -6.03
N LEU A 143 15.26 -10.13 -4.83
CA LEU A 143 14.11 -9.53 -4.17
C LEU A 143 14.22 -7.99 -4.18
N GLY A 144 13.15 -7.30 -4.57
CA GLY A 144 13.10 -5.85 -4.74
C GLY A 144 13.59 -5.33 -6.09
N GLU A 145 13.96 -6.20 -7.03
CA GLU A 145 14.45 -5.83 -8.36
C GLU A 145 13.47 -6.22 -9.46
N SER A 146 13.58 -5.53 -10.59
CA SER A 146 12.86 -5.85 -11.82
C SER A 146 13.80 -6.48 -12.83
N THR A 147 13.25 -7.35 -13.70
CA THR A 147 13.99 -7.88 -14.84
C THR A 147 14.42 -6.74 -15.80
N PRO A 148 15.57 -6.87 -16.49
CA PRO A 148 16.08 -5.83 -17.39
C PRO A 148 15.11 -5.44 -18.52
N ASP A 149 14.24 -6.37 -18.93
CA ASP A 149 13.19 -6.14 -19.91
C ASP A 149 11.95 -5.42 -19.33
N GLY A 150 11.93 -5.15 -18.02
CA GLY A 150 10.81 -4.53 -17.31
C GLY A 150 9.57 -5.40 -17.24
N ARG A 151 9.67 -6.71 -17.44
CA ARG A 151 8.53 -7.63 -17.44
C ARG A 151 8.11 -8.00 -16.03
N ILE A 152 9.04 -8.45 -15.19
CA ILE A 152 8.77 -8.94 -13.84
C ILE A 152 9.42 -8.03 -12.81
N PHE A 153 8.69 -7.72 -11.75
CA PHE A 153 9.19 -7.16 -10.51
C PHE A 153 9.06 -8.21 -9.42
N LEU A 154 10.19 -8.67 -8.88
CA LEU A 154 10.22 -9.61 -7.76
C LEU A 154 10.16 -8.83 -6.45
N LYS A 155 8.95 -8.71 -5.91
CA LYS A 155 8.68 -7.90 -4.74
C LYS A 155 9.27 -8.51 -3.47
N VAL A 156 9.80 -7.66 -2.59
CA VAL A 156 10.04 -8.03 -1.19
C VAL A 156 8.71 -8.10 -0.48
N GLU A 157 8.31 -9.29 0.00
CA GLU A 157 7.09 -9.44 0.77
C GLU A 157 7.43 -9.63 2.25
N GLU A 158 7.17 -8.61 3.04
CA GLU A 158 7.44 -8.59 4.47
C GLU A 158 6.27 -9.17 5.27
N GLU A 159 5.08 -9.23 4.67
CA GLU A 159 3.84 -9.63 5.32
C GLU A 159 3.38 -11.01 4.84
N CYS A 160 2.56 -11.66 5.65
CA CYS A 160 1.94 -12.93 5.24
C CYS A 160 0.83 -12.65 4.23
N LEU A 161 0.88 -13.32 3.06
CA LEU A 161 -0.16 -13.23 2.03
C LEU A 161 -1.47 -13.97 2.39
N ALA A 162 -1.57 -14.50 3.61
CA ALA A 162 -2.77 -15.08 4.23
C ALA A 162 -3.38 -16.32 3.52
N ALA A 163 -2.59 -17.06 2.70
CA ALA A 163 -3.00 -18.33 2.10
C ALA A 163 -2.20 -19.53 2.64
N CYS A 164 -1.98 -19.57 3.95
CA CYS A 164 -1.08 -20.52 4.63
C CYS A 164 -1.46 -22.00 4.44
N ALA A 165 -2.74 -22.31 4.17
CA ALA A 165 -3.19 -23.68 3.92
C ALA A 165 -2.65 -24.25 2.60
N GLY A 166 -2.16 -23.42 1.68
CA GLY A 166 -1.60 -23.80 0.38
C GLY A 166 -0.16 -23.32 0.20
N GLY A 167 0.64 -23.30 1.27
CA GLY A 167 2.06 -22.94 1.16
C GLY A 167 2.92 -24.02 0.48
N PRO A 168 4.07 -23.66 -0.09
CA PRO A 168 4.49 -22.29 -0.36
C PRO A 168 3.59 -21.62 -1.40
N MET A 169 3.46 -20.29 -1.32
CA MET A 169 2.55 -19.57 -2.20
C MET A 169 3.15 -18.24 -2.67
N MET A 170 2.66 -17.76 -3.81
CA MET A 170 2.96 -16.43 -4.34
C MET A 170 1.70 -15.73 -4.83
N GLN A 171 1.79 -14.43 -4.97
CA GLN A 171 0.80 -13.59 -5.64
C GLN A 171 1.42 -13.01 -6.91
N VAL A 172 0.72 -13.12 -8.03
CA VAL A 172 1.09 -12.48 -9.29
C VAL A 172 -0.05 -11.54 -9.70
N ASN A 173 0.20 -10.25 -9.75
CA ASN A 173 -0.81 -9.24 -10.11
C ASN A 173 -2.13 -9.43 -9.34
N HIS A 174 -2.08 -9.65 -8.02
CA HIS A 174 -3.22 -9.91 -7.12
C HIS A 174 -3.90 -11.28 -7.28
N VAL A 175 -3.38 -12.19 -8.12
CA VAL A 175 -3.87 -13.57 -8.23
C VAL A 175 -2.99 -14.49 -7.39
N TYR A 176 -3.62 -15.27 -6.50
CA TYR A 176 -2.93 -16.22 -5.64
C TYR A 176 -2.63 -17.54 -6.36
N HIS A 177 -1.40 -18.00 -6.19
CA HIS A 177 -0.93 -19.30 -6.65
C HIS A 177 -0.37 -20.05 -5.44
N THR A 178 -0.99 -21.18 -5.12
CA THR A 178 -0.67 -21.99 -3.92
C THR A 178 0.04 -23.28 -4.30
N ASP A 179 0.55 -24.02 -3.30
CA ASP A 179 1.20 -25.32 -3.48
C ASP A 179 2.28 -25.28 -4.56
N LEU A 180 3.20 -24.32 -4.41
CA LEU A 180 4.22 -24.03 -5.41
C LEU A 180 5.28 -25.12 -5.46
N THR A 181 5.66 -25.45 -6.68
CA THR A 181 6.89 -26.15 -7.05
C THR A 181 7.65 -25.33 -8.07
N ALA A 182 8.94 -25.59 -8.28
CA ALA A 182 9.73 -24.88 -9.28
C ALA A 182 9.07 -24.95 -10.67
N ASP A 183 8.63 -26.14 -11.11
CA ASP A 183 7.95 -26.32 -12.40
C ASP A 183 6.66 -25.51 -12.51
N LYS A 184 5.87 -25.44 -11.42
CA LYS A 184 4.63 -24.67 -11.40
C LYS A 184 4.90 -23.18 -11.49
N VAL A 185 5.92 -22.70 -10.77
CA VAL A 185 6.37 -21.30 -10.82
C VAL A 185 6.85 -20.97 -12.23
N ASP A 186 7.65 -21.83 -12.84
CA ASP A 186 8.13 -21.64 -14.20
C ASP A 186 6.98 -21.53 -15.20
N GLY A 187 6.01 -22.46 -15.13
CA GLY A 187 4.85 -22.43 -16.02
C GLY A 187 4.01 -21.14 -15.87
N ILE A 188 3.90 -20.59 -14.65
CA ILE A 188 3.17 -19.35 -14.40
C ILE A 188 3.96 -18.14 -14.92
N LEU A 189 5.24 -18.03 -14.56
CA LEU A 189 6.04 -16.85 -14.87
C LEU A 189 6.45 -16.79 -16.36
N ASP A 190 6.60 -17.92 -17.02
CA ASP A 190 6.91 -17.97 -18.46
C ASP A 190 5.68 -17.63 -19.33
N ALA A 191 4.47 -17.76 -18.78
CA ALA A 191 3.23 -17.39 -19.47
C ALA A 191 2.90 -15.88 -19.37
N LEU A 192 3.66 -15.11 -18.59
CA LEU A 192 3.50 -13.67 -18.50
C LEU A 192 4.13 -12.98 -19.73
N ASP A 193 3.40 -12.04 -20.35
CA ASP A 193 3.81 -11.28 -21.54
C ASP A 193 4.63 -10.00 -21.25
#